data_d40a26658498e1b67e7f817b581a8a24
#
_entry.id   d40a26658498e1b67e7f817b581a8a24
#
_cell.length_a   1.000
_cell.length_b   1.000
_cell.length_c   1.000
_cell.angle_alpha   90.00
_cell.angle_beta   90.00
_cell.angle_gamma   90.00
#
_symmetry.space_group_name_H-M   'P 1'
#
loop_
_entity.id
_entity.type
_entity.pdbx_description
1 polymer ?
#
loop_
_entity_poly.entity_id
_entity_poly.type
_entity_poly.pdbx_seq_one_letter_code
_entity_poly.pdbx_strand_id
1 'polypeptide(L)'
;MEETIHIHICPIKKFYLQAAERNDRSGIAAILCTTGSIDALKLTGIQYLHASFADVTDGSRPDAFQMEQAIQIRAFLDELKEATDLYFCCDSGESRSPALAAAWMHYSQQDEMRIWKNIRYHPNELVYYLQSIACGLPITREDAHEFAEYNRLLFHQAVSRQGT
;
A
#
# COMPACT_ATOMS: atom_id res chain seq x y z
N MET A 1 -26.46 -3.92 1.83
CA MET A 1 -25.23 -4.32 1.11
C MET A 1 -24.14 -3.31 1.48
N GLU A 2 -23.09 -3.80 2.06
CA GLU A 2 -21.90 -2.95 2.22
C GLU A 2 -21.30 -2.70 0.84
N GLU A 3 -21.17 -1.44 0.46
CA GLU A 3 -20.48 -1.09 -0.76
C GLU A 3 -19.01 -1.47 -0.61
N THR A 4 -18.52 -2.31 -1.52
CA THR A 4 -17.12 -2.74 -1.53
C THR A 4 -16.24 -1.56 -1.93
N ILE A 5 -15.28 -1.20 -1.08
CA ILE A 5 -14.29 -0.17 -1.42
C ILE A 5 -13.37 -0.71 -2.52
N HIS A 6 -13.23 0.05 -3.60
CA HIS A 6 -12.31 -0.27 -4.68
C HIS A 6 -10.89 0.13 -4.27
N ILE A 7 -9.96 -0.82 -4.31
CA ILE A 7 -8.55 -0.61 -3.96
C ILE A 7 -7.75 -0.31 -5.22
N HIS A 8 -7.01 0.78 -5.19
CA HIS A 8 -6.11 1.20 -6.26
C HIS A 8 -4.68 1.31 -5.74
N ILE A 9 -3.72 0.83 -6.51
CA ILE A 9 -2.30 0.89 -6.18
C ILE A 9 -1.59 1.54 -7.37
N CYS A 10 -0.96 2.68 -7.16
CA CYS A 10 -0.32 3.40 -8.26
C CYS A 10 0.76 4.37 -7.74
N PRO A 11 1.64 4.86 -8.66
CA PRO A 11 2.53 5.97 -8.32
C PRO A 11 1.75 7.23 -7.94
N ILE A 12 2.28 8.02 -7.02
CA ILE A 12 1.62 9.24 -6.54
C ILE A 12 1.32 10.22 -7.67
N LYS A 13 2.19 10.32 -8.67
CA LYS A 13 1.97 11.18 -9.84
C LYS A 13 0.73 10.79 -10.63
N LYS A 14 0.53 9.49 -10.82
CA LYS A 14 -0.67 8.96 -11.48
C LYS A 14 -1.93 9.25 -10.67
N PHE A 15 -1.86 9.10 -9.36
CA PHE A 15 -2.96 9.43 -8.46
C PHE A 15 -3.37 10.91 -8.61
N TYR A 16 -2.42 11.83 -8.62
CA TYR A 16 -2.72 13.25 -8.80
C TYR A 16 -3.47 13.52 -10.12
N LEU A 17 -3.06 12.88 -11.22
CA LEU A 17 -3.72 13.02 -12.51
C LEU A 17 -5.14 12.46 -12.49
N GLN A 18 -5.35 11.27 -11.91
CA GLN A 18 -6.67 10.66 -11.81
C GLN A 18 -7.60 11.48 -10.91
N ALA A 19 -7.10 11.98 -9.79
CA ALA A 19 -7.88 12.82 -8.88
C ALA A 19 -8.28 14.16 -9.52
N ALA A 20 -7.40 14.75 -10.33
CA ALA A 20 -7.67 16.00 -11.02
C ALA A 20 -8.82 15.88 -12.03
N GLU A 21 -9.06 14.71 -12.58
CA GLU A 21 -10.15 14.45 -13.53
C GLU A 21 -11.52 14.25 -12.85
N ARG A 22 -11.54 14.10 -11.52
CA ARG A 22 -12.78 13.88 -10.76
C ARG A 22 -13.42 15.19 -10.35
N ASN A 23 -14.69 15.38 -10.70
CA ASN A 23 -15.50 16.51 -10.25
C ASN A 23 -15.94 16.34 -8.79
N ASP A 24 -16.35 15.13 -8.43
CA ASP A 24 -16.69 14.75 -7.05
C ASP A 24 -15.56 13.90 -6.46
N ARG A 25 -14.94 14.41 -5.41
CA ARG A 25 -13.83 13.76 -4.71
C ARG A 25 -14.22 13.21 -3.34
N SER A 26 -15.48 13.33 -2.95
CA SER A 26 -15.94 12.97 -1.61
C SER A 26 -15.75 11.48 -1.28
N GLY A 27 -15.79 10.61 -2.29
CA GLY A 27 -15.59 9.17 -2.13
C GLY A 27 -14.13 8.72 -2.22
N ILE A 28 -13.18 9.63 -2.44
CA ILE A 28 -11.77 9.29 -2.61
C ILE A 28 -11.05 9.36 -1.26
N ALA A 29 -10.34 8.29 -0.91
CA ALA A 29 -9.40 8.25 0.19
C ALA A 29 -8.03 7.78 -0.30
N ALA A 30 -6.95 8.25 0.32
CA ALA A 30 -5.60 7.91 -0.09
C ALA A 30 -4.63 7.78 1.07
N ILE A 31 -3.75 6.79 0.99
CA ILE A 31 -2.54 6.70 1.80
C ILE A 31 -1.35 6.96 0.89
N LEU A 32 -0.58 7.99 1.22
CA LEU A 32 0.54 8.45 0.42
C LEU A 32 1.84 8.15 1.16
N CYS A 33 2.62 7.19 0.65
CA CYS A 33 3.90 6.77 1.23
C CYS A 33 5.03 7.26 0.33
N THR A 34 5.54 8.43 0.59
CA THR A 34 6.65 8.99 -0.19
C THR A 34 7.67 9.61 0.75
N THR A 35 8.94 9.60 0.36
CA THR A 35 10.01 10.30 1.08
C THR A 35 10.02 11.79 0.79
N GLY A 36 9.37 12.21 -0.29
CA GLY A 36 9.24 13.60 -0.69
C GLY A 36 8.05 14.30 -0.04
N SER A 37 7.88 15.57 -0.36
CA SER A 37 6.71 16.34 0.01
C SER A 37 5.50 15.97 -0.86
N ILE A 38 4.30 16.17 -0.32
CA ILE A 38 3.06 16.04 -1.05
C ILE A 38 2.54 17.42 -1.45
N ASP A 39 1.76 17.46 -2.54
CA ASP A 39 1.08 18.67 -2.97
C ASP A 39 -0.33 18.71 -2.39
N ALA A 40 -0.47 19.38 -1.24
CA ALA A 40 -1.75 19.46 -0.52
C ALA A 40 -2.87 20.11 -1.33
N LEU A 41 -2.54 21.03 -2.25
CA LEU A 41 -3.54 21.68 -3.10
C LEU A 41 -4.21 20.68 -4.06
N LYS A 42 -3.47 19.68 -4.52
CA LYS A 42 -4.01 18.61 -5.38
C LYS A 42 -4.90 17.64 -4.62
N LEU A 43 -4.90 17.68 -3.29
CA LEU A 43 -5.63 16.77 -2.42
C LEU A 43 -6.89 17.37 -1.80
N THR A 44 -7.27 18.57 -2.22
CA THR A 44 -8.47 19.25 -1.71
C THR A 44 -9.72 18.37 -1.89
N GLY A 45 -10.48 18.17 -0.82
CA GLY A 45 -11.68 17.33 -0.81
C GLY A 45 -11.45 15.83 -0.69
N ILE A 46 -10.19 15.41 -0.56
CA ILE A 46 -9.81 13.99 -0.43
C ILE A 46 -9.44 13.71 1.03
N GLN A 47 -9.91 12.59 1.56
CA GLN A 47 -9.42 12.07 2.83
C GLN A 47 -8.05 11.45 2.60
N TYR A 48 -6.99 11.94 3.23
CA TYR A 48 -5.66 11.36 3.01
C TYR A 48 -4.80 11.34 4.25
N LEU A 49 -3.87 10.41 4.26
CA LEU A 49 -2.78 10.31 5.24
C LEU A 49 -1.45 10.25 4.49
N HIS A 50 -0.50 11.09 4.87
CA HIS A 50 0.86 11.03 4.37
C HIS A 50 1.76 10.37 5.41
N ALA A 51 2.41 9.27 5.03
CA ALA A 51 3.41 8.57 5.84
C ALA A 51 4.74 8.61 5.09
N SER A 52 5.71 9.36 5.61
CA SER A 52 7.02 9.51 4.99
C SER A 52 8.00 8.48 5.54
N PHE A 53 8.48 7.59 4.69
CA PHE A 53 9.51 6.60 5.01
C PHE A 53 10.17 6.09 3.73
N ALA A 54 11.38 5.57 3.87
CA ALA A 54 12.13 5.01 2.74
C ALA A 54 11.69 3.58 2.42
N ASP A 55 11.90 3.17 1.17
CA ASP A 55 11.64 1.81 0.71
C ASP A 55 12.82 0.90 1.07
N VAL A 56 12.91 0.54 2.34
CA VAL A 56 13.96 -0.31 2.90
C VAL A 56 13.37 -1.42 3.75
N THR A 57 14.11 -2.50 3.92
CA THR A 57 13.68 -3.68 4.71
C THR A 57 14.44 -3.81 6.03
N ASP A 58 15.46 -2.99 6.26
CA ASP A 58 16.19 -2.93 7.52
C ASP A 58 15.47 -1.98 8.50
N GLY A 59 14.73 -2.58 9.44
CA GLY A 59 13.95 -1.83 10.42
C GLY A 59 14.78 -1.02 11.43
N SER A 60 16.11 -1.23 11.49
CA SER A 60 17.01 -0.45 12.35
C SER A 60 17.33 0.92 11.75
N ARG A 61 17.07 1.15 10.48
CA ARG A 61 17.30 2.44 9.84
C ARG A 61 16.29 3.48 10.34
N PRO A 62 16.74 4.71 10.65
CA PRO A 62 15.83 5.76 11.14
C PRO A 62 14.79 6.20 10.10
N ASP A 63 15.05 5.99 8.80
CA ASP A 63 14.16 6.32 7.71
C ASP A 63 13.24 5.16 7.29
N ALA A 64 13.36 3.99 7.93
CA ALA A 64 12.49 2.85 7.68
C ALA A 64 11.07 3.07 8.22
N PHE A 65 10.12 2.31 7.68
CA PHE A 65 8.75 2.27 8.21
C PHE A 65 8.77 1.88 9.69
N GLN A 66 7.99 2.59 10.52
CA GLN A 66 7.94 2.41 11.96
C GLN A 66 6.55 1.97 12.42
N MET A 67 6.49 1.30 13.57
CA MET A 67 5.22 0.85 14.15
C MET A 67 4.25 2.00 14.41
N GLU A 68 4.73 3.18 14.82
CA GLU A 68 3.90 4.35 15.05
C GLU A 68 3.17 4.77 13.77
N GLN A 69 3.84 4.70 12.63
CA GLN A 69 3.24 4.99 11.33
C GLN A 69 2.19 3.94 10.95
N ALA A 70 2.49 2.67 11.21
CA ALA A 70 1.55 1.56 10.96
C ALA A 70 0.27 1.71 11.79
N ILE A 71 0.39 2.12 13.04
CA ILE A 71 -0.75 2.39 13.93
C ILE A 71 -1.59 3.56 13.41
N GLN A 72 -0.94 4.64 12.96
CA GLN A 72 -1.62 5.79 12.36
C GLN A 72 -2.38 5.40 11.09
N ILE A 73 -1.79 4.58 10.25
CA ILE A 73 -2.42 4.08 9.02
C ILE A 73 -3.65 3.24 9.35
N ARG A 74 -3.54 2.33 10.32
CA ARG A 74 -4.70 1.55 10.77
C ARG A 74 -5.83 2.45 11.27
N ALA A 75 -5.52 3.41 12.13
CA ALA A 75 -6.52 4.34 12.66
C ALA A 75 -7.21 5.13 11.55
N PHE A 76 -6.45 5.61 10.58
CA PHE A 76 -6.98 6.29 9.41
C PHE A 76 -7.95 5.40 8.61
N LEU A 77 -7.55 4.16 8.35
CA LEU A 77 -8.36 3.20 7.60
C LEU A 77 -9.64 2.81 8.35
N ASP A 78 -9.57 2.66 9.67
CA ASP A 78 -10.74 2.35 10.50
C ASP A 78 -11.73 3.51 10.58
N GLU A 79 -11.27 4.73 10.38
CA GLU A 79 -12.08 5.96 10.46
C GLU A 79 -12.59 6.45 9.09
N LEU A 80 -12.30 5.76 8.00
CA LEU A 80 -12.78 6.15 6.68
C LEU A 80 -14.29 6.23 6.63
N LYS A 81 -14.80 7.34 6.10
CA LYS A 81 -16.24 7.59 5.94
C LYS A 81 -16.59 7.70 4.46
N GLU A 82 -17.60 6.94 4.05
CA GLU A 82 -18.19 7.05 2.72
C GLU A 82 -17.18 6.92 1.56
N ALA A 83 -16.03 6.26 1.80
CA ALA A 83 -15.03 6.04 0.78
C ALA A 83 -15.48 4.93 -0.18
N THR A 84 -15.47 5.24 -1.45
CA THR A 84 -15.74 4.26 -2.54
C THR A 84 -14.44 3.80 -3.20
N ASP A 85 -13.43 4.65 -3.21
CA ASP A 85 -12.13 4.41 -3.82
C ASP A 85 -11.02 4.69 -2.81
N LEU A 86 -10.20 3.69 -2.54
CA LEU A 86 -9.06 3.80 -1.63
C LEU A 86 -7.76 3.60 -2.43
N TYR A 87 -6.94 4.63 -2.43
CA TYR A 87 -5.65 4.63 -3.13
C TYR A 87 -4.51 4.39 -2.15
N PHE A 88 -3.66 3.44 -2.49
CA PHE A 88 -2.36 3.26 -1.84
C PHE A 88 -1.29 3.70 -2.83
N CYS A 89 -0.56 4.75 -2.50
CA CYS A 89 0.40 5.38 -3.40
C CYS A 89 1.77 5.50 -2.78
N CYS A 90 2.81 5.23 -3.56
CA CYS A 90 4.19 5.55 -3.24
C CYS A 90 4.85 6.11 -4.50
N ASP A 91 6.17 6.33 -4.48
CA ASP A 91 6.83 6.96 -5.63
C ASP A 91 6.67 6.13 -6.90
N SER A 92 6.90 4.81 -6.84
CA SER A 92 6.78 3.91 -7.99
C SER A 92 5.47 3.15 -8.08
N GLY A 93 4.74 3.02 -6.97
CA GLY A 93 3.56 2.15 -6.88
C GLY A 93 3.88 0.66 -6.88
N GLU A 94 5.14 0.27 -6.66
CA GLU A 94 5.59 -1.13 -6.83
C GLU A 94 5.96 -1.84 -5.52
N SER A 95 6.32 -1.14 -4.46
CA SER A 95 6.88 -1.77 -3.26
C SER A 95 6.15 -1.37 -1.98
N ARG A 96 6.23 -0.11 -1.54
CA ARG A 96 5.63 0.36 -0.28
C ARG A 96 4.10 0.30 -0.32
N SER A 97 3.50 0.84 -1.36
CA SER A 97 2.04 0.89 -1.49
C SER A 97 1.39 -0.48 -1.64
N PRO A 98 1.89 -1.43 -2.46
CA PRO A 98 1.28 -2.75 -2.49
C PRO A 98 1.44 -3.53 -1.18
N ALA A 99 2.50 -3.29 -0.41
CA ALA A 99 2.67 -3.91 0.91
C ALA A 99 1.57 -3.46 1.88
N LEU A 100 1.26 -2.17 1.93
CA LEU A 100 0.16 -1.65 2.74
C LEU A 100 -1.19 -2.17 2.27
N ALA A 101 -1.40 -2.20 0.96
CA ALA A 101 -2.64 -2.72 0.38
C ALA A 101 -2.85 -4.21 0.71
N ALA A 102 -1.79 -5.02 0.65
CA ALA A 102 -1.87 -6.44 0.99
C ALA A 102 -2.27 -6.64 2.46
N ALA A 103 -1.66 -5.90 3.39
CA ALA A 103 -2.01 -5.95 4.80
C ALA A 103 -3.48 -5.52 5.03
N TRP A 104 -3.92 -4.45 4.38
CA TRP A 104 -5.31 -3.99 4.46
C TRP A 104 -6.29 -5.02 3.89
N MET A 105 -5.97 -5.63 2.75
CA MET A 105 -6.80 -6.67 2.16
C MET A 105 -6.96 -7.87 3.08
N HIS A 106 -5.88 -8.32 3.72
CA HIS A 106 -5.95 -9.39 4.72
C HIS A 106 -6.85 -8.99 5.90
N TYR A 107 -6.62 -7.79 6.45
CA TYR A 107 -7.38 -7.28 7.59
C TYR A 107 -8.88 -7.14 7.28
N SER A 108 -9.22 -6.70 6.07
CA SER A 108 -10.60 -6.54 5.60
C SER A 108 -11.19 -7.81 4.96
N GLN A 109 -10.53 -8.95 5.11
CA GLN A 109 -10.96 -10.26 4.61
C GLN A 109 -11.10 -10.33 3.09
N GLN A 110 -10.26 -9.59 2.38
CA GLN A 110 -10.10 -9.69 0.94
C GLN A 110 -8.90 -10.57 0.59
N ASP A 111 -8.83 -11.03 -0.65
CA ASP A 111 -7.75 -11.92 -1.09
C ASP A 111 -6.46 -11.15 -1.38
N GLU A 112 -5.55 -11.10 -0.42
CA GLU A 112 -4.25 -10.44 -0.56
C GLU A 112 -3.32 -11.12 -1.58
N MET A 113 -3.59 -12.36 -1.94
CA MET A 113 -2.78 -13.07 -2.93
C MET A 113 -2.87 -12.42 -4.31
N ARG A 114 -3.89 -11.62 -4.56
CA ARG A 114 -3.97 -10.79 -5.76
C ARG A 114 -2.79 -9.81 -5.87
N ILE A 115 -2.25 -9.38 -4.75
CA ILE A 115 -1.05 -8.53 -4.70
C ILE A 115 0.21 -9.38 -4.88
N TRP A 116 0.36 -10.44 -4.06
CA TRP A 116 1.58 -11.25 -4.04
C TRP A 116 1.82 -12.01 -5.36
N LYS A 117 0.76 -12.38 -6.06
CA LYS A 117 0.83 -13.05 -7.37
C LYS A 117 1.04 -12.11 -8.54
N ASN A 118 0.89 -10.81 -8.35
CA ASN A 118 1.07 -9.83 -9.41
C ASN A 118 2.54 -9.47 -9.56
N ILE A 119 3.15 -9.86 -10.67
CA ILE A 119 4.59 -9.65 -10.92
C ILE A 119 4.99 -8.18 -11.14
N ARG A 120 4.02 -7.28 -11.27
CA ARG A 120 4.27 -5.83 -11.32
C ARG A 120 4.60 -5.26 -9.93
N TYR A 121 4.21 -5.98 -8.87
CA TYR A 121 4.44 -5.56 -7.50
C TYR A 121 5.58 -6.37 -6.88
N HIS A 122 6.35 -5.69 -6.05
CA HIS A 122 7.40 -6.28 -5.21
C HIS A 122 7.19 -5.76 -3.79
N PRO A 123 6.13 -6.22 -3.09
CA PRO A 123 5.75 -5.63 -1.81
C PRO A 123 6.90 -5.68 -0.80
N ASN A 124 7.13 -4.54 -0.14
CA ASN A 124 8.15 -4.42 0.89
C ASN A 124 7.76 -5.27 2.11
N GLU A 125 8.57 -6.27 2.44
CA GLU A 125 8.25 -7.23 3.50
C GLU A 125 8.21 -6.61 4.90
N LEU A 126 9.04 -5.60 5.19
CA LEU A 126 9.01 -4.90 6.46
C LEU A 126 7.70 -4.11 6.63
N VAL A 127 7.30 -3.39 5.59
CA VAL A 127 6.06 -2.61 5.58
C VAL A 127 4.86 -3.53 5.78
N TYR A 128 4.79 -4.63 5.04
CA TYR A 128 3.73 -5.63 5.18
C TYR A 128 3.67 -6.20 6.59
N TYR A 129 4.82 -6.58 7.15
CA TYR A 129 4.91 -7.15 8.49
C TYR A 129 4.41 -6.16 9.55
N LEU A 130 4.95 -4.95 9.58
CA LEU A 130 4.59 -3.97 10.61
C LEU A 130 3.12 -3.54 10.50
N GLN A 131 2.63 -3.35 9.28
CA GLN A 131 1.23 -3.00 9.08
C GLN A 131 0.30 -4.15 9.48
N SER A 132 0.68 -5.39 9.20
CA SER A 132 -0.08 -6.57 9.63
C SER A 132 -0.16 -6.66 11.15
N ILE A 133 0.96 -6.45 11.86
CA ILE A 133 0.99 -6.43 13.32
C ILE A 133 0.10 -5.32 13.87
N ALA A 134 0.17 -4.11 13.31
CA ALA A 134 -0.67 -2.99 13.72
C ALA A 134 -2.17 -3.29 13.53
N CYS A 135 -2.51 -4.10 12.54
CA CYS A 135 -3.87 -4.55 12.27
C CYS A 135 -4.28 -5.76 13.13
N GLY A 136 -3.41 -6.26 14.01
CA GLY A 136 -3.69 -7.41 14.88
C GLY A 136 -3.68 -8.75 14.15
N LEU A 137 -3.05 -8.84 12.98
CA LEU A 137 -2.97 -10.07 12.20
C LEU A 137 -1.85 -10.98 12.74
N PRO A 138 -2.04 -12.31 12.71
CA PRO A 138 -1.06 -13.28 13.20
C PRO A 138 0.05 -13.54 12.17
N ILE A 139 0.69 -12.49 11.67
CA ILE A 139 1.78 -12.57 10.70
C ILE A 139 3.11 -12.44 11.42
N THR A 140 4.02 -13.36 11.19
CA THR A 140 5.39 -13.28 11.69
C THR A 140 6.31 -12.58 10.67
N ARG A 141 7.49 -12.16 11.12
CA ARG A 141 8.51 -11.60 10.22
C ARG A 141 8.92 -12.63 9.15
N GLU A 142 8.97 -13.90 9.52
CA GLU A 142 9.27 -15.00 8.61
C GLU A 142 8.16 -15.20 7.59
N ASP A 143 6.90 -15.14 7.99
CA ASP A 143 5.76 -15.21 7.05
C ASP A 143 5.86 -14.11 5.97
N ALA A 144 6.15 -12.88 6.39
CA ALA A 144 6.31 -11.75 5.47
C ALA A 144 7.46 -11.99 4.49
N HIS A 145 8.57 -12.53 4.97
CA HIS A 145 9.71 -12.89 4.14
C HIS A 145 9.36 -13.98 3.12
N GLU A 146 8.64 -15.01 3.52
CA GLU A 146 8.20 -16.08 2.64
C GLU A 146 7.28 -15.57 1.52
N PHE A 147 6.35 -14.68 1.82
CA PHE A 147 5.52 -14.04 0.80
C PHE A 147 6.36 -13.24 -0.20
N ALA A 148 7.34 -12.48 0.28
CA ALA A 148 8.23 -11.71 -0.58
C ALA A 148 9.08 -12.62 -1.47
N GLU A 149 9.60 -13.72 -0.94
CA GLU A 149 10.34 -14.72 -1.71
C GLU A 149 9.47 -15.38 -2.78
N TYR A 150 8.24 -15.74 -2.45
CA TYR A 150 7.28 -16.30 -3.39
C TYR A 150 7.02 -15.33 -4.56
N ASN A 151 6.77 -14.07 -4.26
CA ASN A 151 6.58 -13.03 -5.28
C ASN A 151 7.81 -12.87 -6.17
N ARG A 152 9.00 -12.85 -5.58
CA ARG A 152 10.28 -12.75 -6.31
C ARG A 152 10.49 -13.94 -7.24
N LEU A 153 10.15 -15.14 -6.79
CA LEU A 153 10.25 -16.36 -7.58
C LEU A 153 9.34 -16.32 -8.80
N LEU A 154 8.09 -15.87 -8.63
CA LEU A 154 7.15 -15.70 -9.73
C LEU A 154 7.66 -14.69 -10.76
N PHE A 155 8.24 -13.60 -10.31
CA PHE A 155 8.84 -12.59 -11.20
C PHE A 155 9.98 -13.17 -12.02
N HIS A 156 10.91 -13.89 -11.39
CA HIS A 156 12.04 -14.54 -12.07
C HIS A 156 11.57 -15.57 -13.10
N GLN A 157 10.56 -16.35 -12.78
CA GLN A 157 9.97 -17.31 -13.72
C GLN A 157 9.36 -16.62 -14.94
N ALA A 158 8.65 -15.50 -14.73
CA ALA A 158 8.03 -14.74 -15.81
C ALA A 158 9.09 -14.11 -16.74
N VAL A 159 10.17 -13.56 -16.17
CA VAL A 159 11.29 -12.98 -16.94
C VAL A 159 12.02 -14.05 -17.74
N SER A 160 12.27 -15.22 -17.17
CA SER A 160 12.92 -16.34 -17.87
C SER A 160 12.11 -16.83 -19.07
N ARG A 161 10.78 -16.83 -18.98
CA ARG A 161 9.89 -17.23 -20.09
C ARG A 161 9.89 -16.22 -21.24
N GLN A 162 10.12 -14.95 -20.97
CA GLN A 162 10.18 -13.90 -21.99
C GLN A 162 11.51 -13.90 -22.74
N GLY A 163 12.57 -14.48 -22.17
CA GLY A 163 13.90 -14.57 -22.76
C GLY A 163 14.10 -15.74 -23.75
N THR A 164 13.07 -16.56 -23.95
CA THR A 164 13.03 -17.63 -24.94
C THR A 164 12.04 -17.28 -26.04
#